data_d0e150f67f328c38db5f18bacbd35547
#
_entry.id   d0e150f67f328c38db5f18bacbd35547
#
_cell.length_a   1.000
_cell.length_b   1.000
_cell.length_c   1.000
_cell.angle_alpha   90.00
_cell.angle_beta   90.00
_cell.angle_gamma   90.00
#
_symmetry.space_group_name_H-M   'P 1'
#
loop_
_entity.id
_entity.type
_entity.pdbx_description
1 polymer ?
#
loop_
_entity_poly.entity_id
_entity_poly.type
_entity_poly.pdbx_seq_one_letter_code
_entity_poly.pdbx_strand_id
1 'polypeptide(L)'
;MCGVLGITIRNFTAKDHDLVRGLFVQSMIRGKHATGVSYVKNGIVNTVKEPIPADEFIAKQNLENWRNEDGNLYCIGHIRYSTSDLRYNQPMSTDKLSIAHNGIISQEPPETWEEKYGLATTTSNDSELVLRAMEEELNPLQHFEPASMAVCALYANKEIIAFRNHERPLYCHKKEDMVLFASTKDILRRCSLLSEKLPMYEVFCVDKFKVSSYTIKVDVKDLQ
;
A
#
# COMPACT_ATOMS: atom_id res chain seq x y z
N MET A 1 14.31 2.54 -2.38
CA MET A 1 13.07 2.92 -1.64
C MET A 1 11.88 2.60 -2.53
N CYS A 2 10.87 1.92 -1.99
CA CYS A 2 9.72 1.45 -2.78
C CYS A 2 8.65 2.53 -3.02
N GLY A 3 7.82 2.34 -4.05
CA GLY A 3 6.60 3.10 -4.29
C GLY A 3 5.39 2.35 -3.74
N VAL A 4 4.54 3.07 -3.01
CA VAL A 4 3.26 2.58 -2.49
C VAL A 4 2.16 3.43 -3.09
N LEU A 5 1.10 2.78 -3.55
CA LEU A 5 -0.11 3.39 -4.09
C LEU A 5 -1.34 2.85 -3.36
N GLY A 6 -2.33 3.73 -3.13
CA GLY A 6 -3.69 3.37 -2.74
C GLY A 6 -4.65 4.11 -3.67
N ILE A 7 -5.65 3.43 -4.23
CA ILE A 7 -6.49 3.98 -5.29
C ILE A 7 -7.94 3.56 -5.05
N THR A 8 -8.83 4.54 -4.85
CA THR A 8 -10.27 4.36 -4.94
C THR A 8 -10.85 5.32 -5.97
N ILE A 9 -11.61 4.81 -6.92
CA ILE A 9 -12.27 5.61 -7.97
C ILE A 9 -13.72 5.15 -8.10
N ARG A 10 -14.66 6.10 -7.94
CA ARG A 10 -16.09 5.86 -8.11
C ARG A 10 -16.45 5.83 -9.59
N ASN A 11 -17.35 4.94 -9.98
CA ASN A 11 -17.79 4.76 -11.38
C ASN A 11 -16.60 4.64 -12.33
N PHE A 12 -15.67 3.75 -12.00
CA PHE A 12 -14.45 3.51 -12.76
C PHE A 12 -14.75 3.11 -14.20
N THR A 13 -14.15 3.81 -15.15
CA THR A 13 -14.38 3.63 -16.59
C THR A 13 -13.07 3.76 -17.36
N ALA A 14 -13.11 3.52 -18.66
CA ALA A 14 -11.96 3.68 -19.55
C ALA A 14 -11.30 5.09 -19.49
N LYS A 15 -12.06 6.12 -19.09
CA LYS A 15 -11.52 7.49 -18.91
C LYS A 15 -10.49 7.58 -17.77
N ASP A 16 -10.57 6.69 -16.80
CA ASP A 16 -9.70 6.68 -15.63
C ASP A 16 -8.45 5.81 -15.86
N HIS A 17 -8.40 5.06 -16.95
CA HIS A 17 -7.29 4.14 -17.25
C HIS A 17 -5.96 4.86 -17.36
N ASP A 18 -5.91 6.01 -18.04
CA ASP A 18 -4.68 6.78 -18.21
C ASP A 18 -4.16 7.32 -16.87
N LEU A 19 -5.06 7.71 -15.97
CA LEU A 19 -4.70 8.12 -14.61
C LEU A 19 -4.08 6.95 -13.84
N VAL A 20 -4.74 5.79 -13.83
CA VAL A 20 -4.23 4.60 -13.11
C VAL A 20 -2.89 4.16 -13.70
N ARG A 21 -2.75 4.08 -15.03
CA ARG A 21 -1.49 3.79 -15.71
C ARG A 21 -0.41 4.81 -15.34
N GLY A 22 -0.76 6.09 -15.37
CA GLY A 22 0.13 7.18 -14.99
C GLY A 22 0.66 7.05 -13.57
N LEU A 23 -0.18 6.73 -12.59
CA LEU A 23 0.22 6.53 -11.19
C LEU A 23 1.27 5.42 -11.05
N PHE A 24 1.08 4.28 -11.71
CA PHE A 24 2.05 3.18 -11.71
C PHE A 24 3.36 3.59 -12.38
N VAL A 25 3.31 4.16 -13.59
CA VAL A 25 4.49 4.59 -14.36
C VAL A 25 5.28 5.68 -13.61
N GLN A 26 4.58 6.69 -13.07
CA GLN A 26 5.26 7.75 -12.31
C GLN A 26 5.87 7.24 -11.00
N SER A 27 5.36 6.14 -10.45
CA SER A 27 5.93 5.51 -9.26
C SER A 27 7.27 4.82 -9.53
N MET A 28 7.70 4.66 -10.78
CA MET A 28 9.02 4.14 -11.15
C MET A 28 10.18 5.02 -10.67
N ILE A 29 9.94 6.28 -10.30
CA ILE A 29 10.93 7.10 -9.60
C ILE A 29 11.37 6.49 -8.25
N ARG A 30 10.60 5.54 -7.72
CA ARG A 30 10.88 4.84 -6.45
C ARG A 30 11.55 3.49 -6.65
N GLY A 31 11.36 2.84 -7.79
CA GLY A 31 11.94 1.53 -8.10
C GLY A 31 11.51 1.02 -9.47
N LYS A 32 12.24 0.01 -9.99
CA LYS A 32 12.00 -0.57 -11.31
C LYS A 32 12.19 -2.08 -11.35
N HIS A 33 12.30 -2.74 -10.18
CA HIS A 33 12.70 -4.15 -10.15
C HIS A 33 11.52 -5.12 -10.15
N ALA A 34 10.39 -4.71 -9.54
CA ALA A 34 9.17 -5.49 -9.55
C ALA A 34 7.96 -4.58 -9.35
N THR A 35 6.81 -5.01 -9.84
CA THR A 35 5.54 -4.30 -9.71
C THR A 35 4.44 -5.28 -9.32
N GLY A 36 3.52 -4.82 -8.46
CA GLY A 36 2.36 -5.60 -8.07
C GLY A 36 1.16 -4.72 -7.76
N VAL A 37 0.00 -5.30 -7.87
CA VAL A 37 -1.30 -4.71 -7.55
C VAL A 37 -2.15 -5.72 -6.81
N SER A 38 -2.90 -5.24 -5.82
CA SER A 38 -4.05 -5.96 -5.26
C SER A 38 -5.31 -5.14 -5.48
N TYR A 39 -6.39 -5.79 -5.84
CA TYR A 39 -7.70 -5.18 -6.08
C TYR A 39 -8.82 -6.07 -5.56
N VAL A 40 -9.95 -5.45 -5.18
CA VAL A 40 -11.12 -6.20 -4.70
C VAL A 40 -12.06 -6.51 -5.86
N LYS A 41 -12.35 -7.79 -6.03
CA LYS A 41 -13.35 -8.29 -6.97
C LYS A 41 -13.99 -9.56 -6.43
N ASN A 42 -15.30 -9.72 -6.62
CA ASN A 42 -16.09 -10.85 -6.13
C ASN A 42 -15.97 -11.05 -4.60
N GLY A 43 -15.82 -9.94 -3.84
CA GLY A 43 -15.73 -9.98 -2.38
C GLY A 43 -14.42 -10.53 -1.81
N ILE A 44 -13.39 -10.69 -2.64
CA ILE A 44 -12.05 -11.13 -2.24
C ILE A 44 -10.97 -10.19 -2.78
N VAL A 45 -9.82 -10.24 -2.15
CA VAL A 45 -8.61 -9.55 -2.62
C VAL A 45 -7.90 -10.43 -3.66
N ASN A 46 -7.75 -9.89 -4.86
CA ASN A 46 -7.00 -10.52 -5.96
C ASN A 46 -5.65 -9.83 -6.10
N THR A 47 -4.57 -10.58 -6.23
CA THR A 47 -3.21 -10.02 -6.33
C THR A 47 -2.50 -10.52 -7.57
N VAL A 48 -1.91 -9.59 -8.31
CA VAL A 48 -1.02 -9.86 -9.46
C VAL A 48 0.30 -9.14 -9.22
N LYS A 49 1.42 -9.84 -9.36
CA LYS A 49 2.76 -9.26 -9.21
C LYS A 49 3.79 -9.96 -10.09
N GLU A 50 4.67 -9.16 -10.68
CA GLU A 50 5.73 -9.63 -11.57
C GLU A 50 7.05 -8.91 -11.27
N PRO A 51 8.22 -9.58 -11.46
CA PRO A 51 9.53 -8.97 -11.30
C PRO A 51 9.93 -8.14 -12.54
N ILE A 52 9.10 -7.17 -12.91
CA ILE A 52 9.28 -6.27 -14.06
C ILE A 52 8.94 -4.82 -13.67
N PRO A 53 9.45 -3.82 -14.43
CA PRO A 53 9.11 -2.42 -14.24
C PRO A 53 7.62 -2.12 -14.41
N ALA A 54 7.15 -1.02 -13.81
CA ALA A 54 5.73 -0.71 -13.79
C ALA A 54 5.13 -0.35 -15.16
N ASP A 55 5.90 0.22 -16.06
CA ASP A 55 5.47 0.50 -17.44
C ASP A 55 5.20 -0.80 -18.22
N GLU A 56 6.08 -1.79 -18.12
CA GLU A 56 5.87 -3.11 -18.72
C GLU A 56 4.72 -3.87 -18.04
N PHE A 57 4.67 -3.82 -16.70
CA PHE A 57 3.62 -4.48 -15.93
C PHE A 57 2.23 -3.95 -16.30
N ILE A 58 2.04 -2.61 -16.23
CA ILE A 58 0.72 -2.00 -16.45
C ILE A 58 0.25 -2.09 -17.90
N ALA A 59 1.19 -2.18 -18.86
CA ALA A 59 0.85 -2.37 -20.27
C ALA A 59 0.18 -3.72 -20.55
N LYS A 60 0.52 -4.74 -19.77
CA LYS A 60 -0.07 -6.09 -19.87
C LYS A 60 -1.44 -6.21 -19.18
N GLN A 61 -1.79 -5.24 -18.30
CA GLN A 61 -3.00 -5.33 -17.49
C GLN A 61 -4.24 -4.84 -18.26
N ASN A 62 -5.30 -5.63 -18.19
CA ASN A 62 -6.64 -5.16 -18.54
C ASN A 62 -7.28 -4.54 -17.28
N LEU A 63 -7.31 -3.22 -17.21
CA LEU A 63 -7.80 -2.49 -16.03
C LEU A 63 -9.30 -2.69 -15.77
N GLU A 64 -10.11 -3.06 -16.78
CA GLU A 64 -11.51 -3.42 -16.57
C GLU A 64 -11.66 -4.66 -15.66
N ASN A 65 -10.66 -5.55 -15.64
CA ASN A 65 -10.66 -6.69 -14.73
C ASN A 65 -10.51 -6.30 -13.25
N TRP A 66 -9.97 -5.10 -12.97
CA TRP A 66 -9.82 -4.58 -11.60
C TRP A 66 -11.09 -3.89 -11.08
N ARG A 67 -12.01 -3.57 -12.00
CA ARG A 67 -13.30 -2.98 -11.65
C ARG A 67 -14.12 -3.96 -10.82
N ASN A 68 -14.63 -3.48 -9.69
CA ASN A 68 -15.51 -4.23 -8.80
C ASN A 68 -16.95 -4.30 -9.35
N GLU A 69 -17.77 -5.19 -8.82
CA GLU A 69 -19.18 -5.41 -9.21
C GLU A 69 -20.05 -4.18 -8.99
N ASP A 70 -19.67 -3.30 -8.06
CA ASP A 70 -20.36 -2.02 -7.81
C ASP A 70 -19.97 -0.91 -8.82
N GLY A 71 -19.14 -1.24 -9.81
CA GLY A 71 -18.67 -0.31 -10.83
C GLY A 71 -17.50 0.58 -10.42
N ASN A 72 -16.93 0.38 -9.24
CA ASN A 72 -15.84 1.17 -8.68
C ASN A 72 -14.50 0.45 -8.78
N LEU A 73 -13.40 1.18 -8.56
CA LEU A 73 -12.06 0.63 -8.40
C LEU A 73 -11.61 0.78 -6.93
N TYR A 74 -11.12 -0.31 -6.36
CA TYR A 74 -10.46 -0.36 -5.05
C TYR A 74 -9.19 -1.18 -5.20
N CYS A 75 -8.04 -0.52 -5.21
CA CYS A 75 -6.77 -1.23 -5.34
C CYS A 75 -5.63 -0.56 -4.59
N ILE A 76 -4.60 -1.34 -4.30
CA ILE A 76 -3.29 -0.87 -3.84
C ILE A 76 -2.21 -1.36 -4.78
N GLY A 77 -1.13 -0.59 -4.91
CA GLY A 77 0.00 -0.93 -5.77
C GLY A 77 1.33 -0.83 -5.05
N HIS A 78 2.29 -1.63 -5.51
CA HIS A 78 3.65 -1.59 -5.02
C HIS A 78 4.65 -1.63 -6.18
N ILE A 79 5.63 -0.72 -6.14
CA ILE A 79 6.72 -0.63 -7.11
C ILE A 79 8.03 -0.77 -6.34
N ARG A 80 8.73 -1.88 -6.58
CA ARG A 80 9.87 -2.29 -5.76
C ARG A 80 11.20 -1.70 -6.26
N TYR A 81 11.95 -1.14 -5.32
CA TYR A 81 13.40 -1.02 -5.42
C TYR A 81 14.01 -2.13 -4.57
N SER A 82 14.59 -3.13 -5.20
CA SER A 82 15.14 -4.29 -4.50
C SER A 82 16.63 -4.14 -4.28
N THR A 83 17.07 -4.48 -3.07
CA THR A 83 18.46 -4.71 -2.69
C THR A 83 18.74 -6.20 -2.41
N SER A 84 17.72 -7.04 -2.57
CA SER A 84 17.72 -8.49 -2.34
C SER A 84 17.03 -9.21 -3.49
N ASP A 85 16.82 -10.51 -3.37
CA ASP A 85 16.12 -11.30 -4.39
C ASP A 85 14.66 -10.86 -4.58
N LEU A 86 14.07 -11.24 -5.73
CA LEU A 86 12.74 -10.85 -6.15
C LEU A 86 11.67 -11.95 -5.92
N ARG A 87 11.97 -12.98 -5.11
CA ARG A 87 11.04 -14.08 -4.83
C ARG A 87 9.79 -13.60 -4.07
N TYR A 88 9.97 -12.67 -3.14
CA TYR A 88 8.89 -12.18 -2.29
C TYR A 88 8.59 -10.70 -2.58
N ASN A 89 7.85 -10.46 -3.66
CA ASN A 89 7.40 -9.13 -4.03
C ASN A 89 6.07 -8.78 -3.35
N GLN A 90 5.82 -7.49 -3.22
CA GLN A 90 4.56 -6.95 -2.71
C GLN A 90 3.58 -6.60 -3.84
N PRO A 91 2.27 -6.47 -3.54
CA PRO A 91 1.65 -6.52 -2.22
C PRO A 91 1.73 -7.90 -1.57
N MET A 92 1.77 -7.94 -0.21
CA MET A 92 1.56 -9.14 0.59
C MET A 92 0.06 -9.29 0.83
N SER A 93 -0.50 -10.48 0.60
CA SER A 93 -1.95 -10.63 0.59
C SER A 93 -2.45 -11.98 1.05
N THR A 94 -3.64 -11.96 1.64
CA THR A 94 -4.57 -13.06 1.78
C THR A 94 -5.86 -12.75 0.99
N ASP A 95 -6.86 -13.61 1.01
CA ASP A 95 -8.16 -13.34 0.38
C ASP A 95 -8.92 -12.18 1.03
N LYS A 96 -8.57 -11.82 2.26
CA LYS A 96 -9.29 -10.82 3.08
C LYS A 96 -8.58 -9.46 3.15
N LEU A 97 -7.25 -9.48 3.08
CA LEU A 97 -6.41 -8.31 3.32
C LEU A 97 -5.17 -8.34 2.43
N SER A 98 -4.78 -7.19 1.93
CA SER A 98 -3.51 -6.98 1.25
C SER A 98 -2.83 -5.71 1.73
N ILE A 99 -1.50 -5.72 1.78
CA ILE A 99 -0.71 -4.55 2.15
C ILE A 99 0.37 -4.24 1.11
N ALA A 100 0.60 -2.96 0.88
CA ALA A 100 1.78 -2.41 0.21
C ALA A 100 2.54 -1.53 1.22
N HIS A 101 3.81 -1.83 1.44
CA HIS A 101 4.64 -1.22 2.46
C HIS A 101 5.94 -0.68 1.87
N ASN A 102 6.34 0.52 2.30
CA ASN A 102 7.65 1.10 2.09
C ASN A 102 8.29 1.41 3.44
N GLY A 103 9.36 0.71 3.75
CA GLY A 103 10.06 0.87 5.03
C GLY A 103 10.92 -0.33 5.36
N ILE A 104 11.25 -0.46 6.64
CA ILE A 104 11.94 -1.60 7.24
C ILE A 104 11.25 -1.86 8.58
N ILE A 105 10.66 -3.04 8.72
CA ILE A 105 10.00 -3.48 9.95
C ILE A 105 11.00 -4.15 10.87
N SER A 106 11.82 -5.05 10.33
CA SER A 106 12.82 -5.77 11.09
C SER A 106 14.13 -5.90 10.32
N GLN A 107 15.24 -5.77 11.02
CA GLN A 107 16.58 -6.12 10.53
C GLN A 107 17.06 -7.48 11.08
N GLU A 108 16.25 -8.09 11.93
CA GLU A 108 16.53 -9.41 12.49
C GLU A 108 16.31 -10.51 11.45
N PRO A 109 16.97 -11.66 11.60
CA PRO A 109 16.74 -12.83 10.75
C PRO A 109 15.28 -13.30 10.83
N PRO A 110 14.67 -13.73 9.71
CA PRO A 110 13.25 -14.10 9.66
C PRO A 110 12.84 -15.20 10.66
N GLU A 111 13.76 -16.12 10.97
CA GLU A 111 13.53 -17.21 11.93
C GLU A 111 13.33 -16.73 13.38
N THR A 112 13.66 -15.48 13.69
CA THR A 112 13.48 -14.88 15.02
C THR A 112 12.19 -14.08 15.16
N TRP A 113 11.47 -13.83 14.06
CA TRP A 113 10.34 -12.90 14.06
C TRP A 113 9.16 -13.39 14.89
N GLU A 114 8.86 -14.69 14.83
CA GLU A 114 7.75 -15.27 15.62
C GLU A 114 8.00 -15.12 17.12
N GLU A 115 9.22 -15.41 17.57
CA GLU A 115 9.59 -15.22 18.98
C GLU A 115 9.56 -13.75 19.39
N LYS A 116 10.07 -12.84 18.54
CA LYS A 116 10.21 -11.43 18.85
C LYS A 116 8.90 -10.65 18.78
N TYR A 117 8.08 -10.93 17.77
CA TYR A 117 6.89 -10.15 17.47
C TYR A 117 5.57 -10.90 17.75
N GLY A 118 5.63 -12.18 18.07
CA GLY A 118 4.45 -13.03 18.26
C GLY A 118 3.69 -13.33 16.97
N LEU A 119 4.33 -13.16 15.81
CA LEU A 119 3.69 -13.24 14.49
C LEU A 119 4.43 -14.25 13.61
N ALA A 120 3.74 -15.32 13.23
CA ALA A 120 4.27 -16.31 12.28
C ALA A 120 4.21 -15.77 10.85
N THR A 121 5.33 -15.89 10.13
CA THR A 121 5.43 -15.50 8.72
C THR A 121 5.79 -16.70 7.83
N THR A 122 5.44 -16.61 6.56
CA THR A 122 5.71 -17.66 5.56
C THR A 122 6.80 -17.26 4.57
N THR A 123 7.20 -15.99 4.59
CA THR A 123 8.24 -15.43 3.71
C THR A 123 9.34 -14.77 4.53
N SER A 124 10.47 -14.49 3.89
CA SER A 124 11.56 -13.69 4.45
C SER A 124 11.43 -12.19 4.14
N ASN A 125 10.26 -11.72 3.74
CA ASN A 125 9.99 -10.28 3.54
C ASN A 125 9.31 -9.72 4.79
N ASP A 126 9.99 -8.81 5.47
CA ASP A 126 9.52 -8.19 6.73
C ASP A 126 8.19 -7.43 6.60
N SER A 127 7.79 -7.08 5.39
CA SER A 127 6.46 -6.51 5.13
C SER A 127 5.31 -7.49 5.45
N GLU A 128 5.58 -8.81 5.47
CA GLU A 128 4.58 -9.80 5.90
C GLU A 128 4.21 -9.62 7.38
N LEU A 129 5.13 -9.14 8.22
CA LEU A 129 4.83 -8.82 9.62
C LEU A 129 3.71 -7.79 9.73
N VAL A 130 3.70 -6.77 8.85
CA VAL A 130 2.61 -5.77 8.83
C VAL A 130 1.28 -6.43 8.48
N LEU A 131 1.26 -7.33 7.49
CA LEU A 131 0.06 -8.07 7.11
C LEU A 131 -0.48 -8.88 8.32
N ARG A 132 0.41 -9.66 8.96
CA ARG A 132 0.03 -10.50 10.11
C ARG A 132 -0.46 -9.69 11.30
N ALA A 133 0.22 -8.58 11.62
CA ALA A 133 -0.23 -7.68 12.68
C ALA A 133 -1.64 -7.16 12.42
N MET A 134 -1.93 -6.73 11.18
CA MET A 134 -3.25 -6.22 10.82
C MET A 134 -4.33 -7.33 10.80
N GLU A 135 -3.98 -8.59 10.48
CA GLU A 135 -4.89 -9.74 10.59
C GLU A 135 -5.25 -10.06 12.04
N GLU A 136 -4.32 -9.84 12.97
CA GLU A 136 -4.52 -10.00 14.43
C GLU A 136 -5.07 -8.72 15.09
N GLU A 137 -5.55 -7.76 14.29
CA GLU A 137 -6.09 -6.47 14.77
C GLU A 137 -5.09 -5.63 15.60
N LEU A 138 -3.79 -5.92 15.48
CA LEU A 138 -2.73 -5.13 16.10
C LEU A 138 -2.46 -3.86 15.26
N ASN A 139 -2.13 -2.76 15.93
CA ASN A 139 -1.75 -1.54 15.22
C ASN A 139 -0.25 -1.56 14.88
N PRO A 140 0.14 -1.62 13.58
CA PRO A 140 1.55 -1.71 13.20
C PRO A 140 2.41 -0.53 13.69
N LEU A 141 1.83 0.68 13.81
CA LEU A 141 2.55 1.87 14.29
C LEU A 141 2.95 1.78 15.76
N GLN A 142 2.25 0.96 16.55
CA GLN A 142 2.57 0.70 17.95
C GLN A 142 3.36 -0.60 18.10
N HIS A 143 2.94 -1.64 17.39
CA HIS A 143 3.50 -2.98 17.54
C HIS A 143 4.97 -3.08 17.09
N PHE A 144 5.35 -2.30 16.06
CA PHE A 144 6.69 -2.32 15.48
C PHE A 144 7.48 -1.03 15.74
N GLU A 145 7.22 -0.32 16.82
CA GLU A 145 8.09 0.79 17.18
C GLU A 145 9.49 0.25 17.56
N PRO A 146 10.61 0.76 17.02
CA PRO A 146 10.79 1.98 16.20
C PRO A 146 10.93 1.74 14.68
N ALA A 147 10.27 0.76 14.10
CA ALA A 147 10.34 0.47 12.67
C ALA A 147 9.97 1.67 11.78
N SER A 148 10.47 1.71 10.54
CA SER A 148 10.08 2.73 9.57
C SER A 148 9.02 2.23 8.62
N MET A 149 7.92 2.98 8.42
CA MET A 149 6.84 2.52 7.57
C MET A 149 5.99 3.61 6.92
N ALA A 150 5.55 3.33 5.68
CA ALA A 150 4.39 3.92 5.03
C ALA A 150 3.61 2.78 4.38
N VAL A 151 2.34 2.66 4.68
CA VAL A 151 1.51 1.51 4.32
C VAL A 151 0.22 1.97 3.67
N CYS A 152 -0.20 1.26 2.62
CA CYS A 152 -1.58 1.19 2.17
C CYS A 152 -2.05 -0.26 2.30
N ALA A 153 -3.16 -0.47 3.00
CA ALA A 153 -3.81 -1.76 3.18
C ALA A 153 -5.17 -1.75 2.50
N LEU A 154 -5.54 -2.85 1.86
CA LEU A 154 -6.81 -3.04 1.16
C LEU A 154 -7.51 -4.25 1.74
N TYR A 155 -8.71 -4.05 2.29
CA TYR A 155 -9.57 -5.10 2.80
C TYR A 155 -10.58 -5.57 1.74
N ALA A 156 -11.01 -6.84 1.84
CA ALA A 156 -12.03 -7.42 0.96
C ALA A 156 -13.40 -6.70 1.03
N ASN A 157 -13.67 -6.00 2.15
CA ASN A 157 -14.85 -5.13 2.33
C ASN A 157 -14.72 -3.79 1.56
N LYS A 158 -13.65 -3.59 0.78
CA LYS A 158 -13.34 -2.40 -0.05
C LYS A 158 -12.79 -1.20 0.74
N GLU A 159 -12.50 -1.36 2.01
CA GLU A 159 -11.83 -0.34 2.81
C GLU A 159 -10.35 -0.26 2.45
N ILE A 160 -9.83 0.97 2.32
CA ILE A 160 -8.39 1.23 2.27
C ILE A 160 -7.99 1.94 3.56
N ILE A 161 -6.96 1.38 4.22
CA ILE A 161 -6.30 2.02 5.36
C ILE A 161 -4.92 2.49 4.91
N ALA A 162 -4.59 3.76 5.22
CA ALA A 162 -3.29 4.34 4.91
C ALA A 162 -2.71 5.03 6.14
N PHE A 163 -1.43 4.76 6.43
CA PHE A 163 -0.71 5.38 7.55
C PHE A 163 0.78 5.45 7.30
N ARG A 164 1.46 6.26 8.08
CA ARG A 164 2.91 6.37 8.07
C ARG A 164 3.46 6.84 9.41
N ASN A 165 4.73 6.55 9.66
CA ASN A 165 5.51 7.22 10.70
C ASN A 165 6.45 8.31 10.11
N HIS A 166 7.38 8.80 10.92
CA HIS A 166 8.23 9.96 10.58
C HIS A 166 9.19 9.74 9.41
N GLU A 167 9.67 8.54 9.17
CA GLU A 167 10.74 8.31 8.19
C GLU A 167 10.25 8.11 6.75
N ARG A 168 9.00 7.69 6.56
CA ARG A 168 8.49 7.33 5.23
C ARG A 168 7.36 8.27 4.81
N PRO A 169 7.50 8.96 3.66
CA PRO A 169 6.44 9.85 3.20
C PRO A 169 5.27 9.06 2.59
N LEU A 170 4.07 9.60 2.77
CA LEU A 170 2.86 9.20 2.07
C LEU A 170 2.00 10.45 1.85
N TYR A 171 1.44 10.59 0.66
CA TYR A 171 0.64 11.74 0.24
C TYR A 171 -0.75 11.28 -0.18
N CYS A 172 -1.75 12.14 0.03
CA CYS A 172 -3.14 11.89 -0.33
C CYS A 172 -3.64 12.96 -1.31
N HIS A 173 -4.35 12.53 -2.34
CA HIS A 173 -5.25 13.34 -3.14
C HIS A 173 -6.67 12.93 -2.85
N LYS A 174 -7.55 13.89 -2.58
CA LYS A 174 -8.94 13.62 -2.20
C LYS A 174 -9.90 14.49 -3.02
N LYS A 175 -10.87 13.83 -3.65
CA LYS A 175 -12.06 14.41 -4.26
C LYS A 175 -13.29 13.60 -3.85
N GLU A 176 -14.48 14.08 -4.20
CA GLU A 176 -15.74 13.40 -3.89
C GLU A 176 -15.85 11.99 -4.47
N ASP A 177 -15.30 11.79 -5.67
CA ASP A 177 -15.35 10.55 -6.44
C ASP A 177 -14.05 9.74 -6.43
N MET A 178 -13.01 10.24 -5.71
CA MET A 178 -11.67 9.67 -5.80
C MET A 178 -10.85 9.95 -4.54
N VAL A 179 -10.18 8.90 -4.04
CA VAL A 179 -9.14 9.05 -3.01
C VAL A 179 -7.92 8.26 -3.45
N LEU A 180 -6.77 8.94 -3.52
CA LEU A 180 -5.52 8.37 -3.98
C LEU A 180 -4.42 8.59 -2.95
N PHE A 181 -3.62 7.57 -2.71
CA PHE A 181 -2.41 7.65 -1.91
C PHE A 181 -1.19 7.33 -2.78
N ALA A 182 -0.09 8.05 -2.57
CA ALA A 182 1.18 7.76 -3.23
C ALA A 182 2.36 8.12 -2.32
N SER A 183 3.46 7.40 -2.46
CA SER A 183 4.68 7.59 -1.65
C SER A 183 5.27 9.00 -1.74
N THR A 184 5.11 9.71 -2.86
CA THR A 184 5.65 11.06 -3.01
C THR A 184 4.68 12.01 -3.68
N LYS A 185 4.80 13.31 -3.34
CA LYS A 185 4.06 14.38 -3.99
C LYS A 185 4.26 14.41 -5.52
N ASP A 186 5.48 14.10 -5.98
CA ASP A 186 5.80 14.14 -7.40
C ASP A 186 5.04 13.12 -8.23
N ILE A 187 4.74 11.94 -7.69
CA ILE A 187 3.93 10.94 -8.38
C ILE A 187 2.55 11.55 -8.72
N LEU A 188 1.88 12.12 -7.72
CA LEU A 188 0.57 12.74 -7.90
C LEU A 188 0.64 14.00 -8.78
N ARG A 189 1.62 14.86 -8.56
CA ARG A 189 1.82 16.09 -9.36
C ARG A 189 2.02 15.81 -10.85
N ARG A 190 2.77 14.76 -11.19
CA ARG A 190 3.00 14.34 -12.60
C ARG A 190 1.74 13.76 -13.25
N CYS A 191 0.77 13.34 -12.44
CA CYS A 191 -0.58 13.00 -12.90
C CYS A 191 -1.56 14.20 -12.82
N SER A 192 -1.05 15.44 -12.70
CA SER A 192 -1.83 16.69 -12.60
C SER A 192 -2.76 16.76 -11.37
N LEU A 193 -2.35 16.11 -10.28
CA LEU A 193 -3.12 16.04 -9.03
C LEU A 193 -2.45 16.87 -7.93
N LEU A 194 -3.26 17.64 -7.21
CA LEU A 194 -2.85 18.29 -5.96
C LEU A 194 -2.89 17.25 -4.83
N SER A 195 -1.97 17.37 -3.87
CA SER A 195 -1.90 16.42 -2.77
C SER A 195 -1.35 17.03 -1.50
N GLU A 196 -1.76 16.44 -0.37
CA GLU A 196 -1.31 16.76 0.97
C GLU A 196 -0.51 15.59 1.55
N LYS A 197 0.52 15.89 2.35
CA LYS A 197 1.29 14.87 3.06
C LYS A 197 0.47 14.38 4.24
N LEU A 198 0.35 13.06 4.42
CA LEU A 198 -0.31 12.51 5.59
C LEU A 198 0.46 12.91 6.86
N PRO A 199 -0.23 13.29 7.94
CA PRO A 199 0.38 13.41 9.25
C PRO A 199 1.05 12.09 9.70
N MET A 200 2.02 12.20 10.58
CA MET A 200 2.66 11.03 11.19
C MET A 200 1.73 10.45 12.27
N TYR A 201 1.75 9.12 12.43
CA TYR A 201 0.97 8.41 13.46
C TYR A 201 -0.53 8.68 13.38
N GLU A 202 -1.02 9.05 12.21
CA GLU A 202 -2.44 9.16 11.91
C GLU A 202 -2.84 8.08 10.91
N VAL A 203 -3.89 7.36 11.24
CA VAL A 203 -4.45 6.29 10.41
C VAL A 203 -5.64 6.84 9.65
N PHE A 204 -5.56 6.81 8.32
CA PHE A 204 -6.63 7.21 7.41
C PHE A 204 -7.40 5.97 6.97
N CYS A 205 -8.71 6.01 7.14
CA CYS A 205 -9.64 4.98 6.71
C CYS A 205 -10.50 5.53 5.58
N VAL A 206 -10.51 4.84 4.45
CA VAL A 206 -11.35 5.17 3.29
C VAL A 206 -12.38 4.07 3.12
N ASP A 207 -13.59 4.31 3.60
CA ASP A 207 -14.75 3.43 3.39
C ASP A 207 -15.72 4.09 2.41
N LYS A 208 -15.95 3.44 1.27
CA LYS A 208 -16.87 3.92 0.21
C LYS A 208 -16.70 5.42 -0.10
N PHE A 209 -15.45 5.85 -0.31
CA PHE A 209 -15.04 7.24 -0.61
C PHE A 209 -15.18 8.24 0.55
N LYS A 210 -15.65 7.82 1.71
CA LYS A 210 -15.61 8.62 2.93
C LYS A 210 -14.27 8.42 3.62
N VAL A 211 -13.60 9.54 3.89
CA VAL A 211 -12.32 9.54 4.61
C VAL A 211 -12.58 9.93 6.06
N SER A 212 -12.14 9.08 6.96
CA SER A 212 -12.01 9.37 8.38
C SER A 212 -10.57 9.14 8.82
N SER A 213 -10.17 9.71 9.94
CA SER A 213 -8.85 9.46 10.51
C SER A 213 -8.88 9.46 12.03
N TYR A 214 -7.89 8.80 12.62
CA TYR A 214 -7.63 8.83 14.06
C TYR A 214 -6.13 8.80 14.33
N THR A 215 -5.72 9.49 15.39
CA THR A 215 -4.32 9.60 15.79
C THR A 215 -3.93 8.47 16.73
N ILE A 216 -2.77 7.87 16.48
CA ILE A 216 -2.15 6.90 17.38
C ILE A 216 -1.27 7.63 18.38
N LYS A 217 -1.49 7.39 19.66
CA LYS A 217 -0.59 7.87 20.72
C LYS A 217 0.60 6.92 20.80
N VAL A 218 1.77 7.44 20.52
CA VAL A 218 3.05 6.76 20.73
C VAL A 218 3.74 7.45 21.91
N ASP A 219 4.19 6.70 22.90
CA ASP A 219 4.95 7.25 24.00
C ASP A 219 6.33 7.72 23.49
N VAL A 220 6.54 9.03 23.51
CA VAL A 220 7.77 9.69 23.00
C VAL A 220 9.05 9.24 23.75
N LYS A 221 8.92 8.47 24.83
CA LYS A 221 10.06 7.95 25.60
C LYS A 221 10.88 6.89 24.85
N ASP A 222 10.31 6.28 23.82
CA ASP A 222 10.96 5.22 23.05
C ASP A 222 11.68 5.75 21.78
N LEU A 223 11.73 7.08 21.60
CA LEU A 223 12.33 7.76 20.44
C LEU A 223 13.71 8.41 20.73
N GLN A 224 14.34 8.10 21.88
CA GLN A 224 15.68 8.62 22.23
C GLN A 224 16.77 7.59 22.10
#